data_39fef16dc0ebfb95a99ae74ad7c34c55
#
_entry.id   39fef16dc0ebfb95a99ae74ad7c34c55
#
_cell.length_a   1.000
_cell.length_b   1.000
_cell.length_c   1.000
_cell.angle_alpha   90.00
_cell.angle_beta   90.00
_cell.angle_gamma   90.00
#
_symmetry.space_group_name_H-M   'P 1'
#
loop_
_entity.id
_entity.type
_entity.pdbx_description
1 polymer ?
#
loop_
_entity_poly.entity_id
_entity_poly.type
_entity_poly.pdbx_seq_one_letter_code
_entity_poly.pdbx_strand_id
1 'polypeptide(L)'
;MSITKDRSSPSSTISSNYQSPVATHSTKNKVNIAKMHPDKTFAKILLHILSENKKSKDYYKKINSNQDGHFTFKMKPGISLLDYLARILKYLKIEYSTLIIAMIYIDRICKEKVFLNEFNIHRVMLISIYMAYTYNEDCIYDNKYLALVSGLSKSEMLSLEEDFLDLIDFRLFVSEEIFEQYKKYFFRDILDNNN
;
A
#
# COMPACT_ATOMS: atom_id res chain seq x y z
N MET A 1 -44.27 -1.42 57.72
CA MET A 1 -43.77 -0.06 57.44
C MET A 1 -43.03 -0.11 56.18
N SER A 2 -43.68 0.27 55.10
CA SER A 2 -43.17 0.30 53.75
C SER A 2 -42.53 1.66 53.48
N ILE A 3 -41.30 1.67 52.91
CA ILE A 3 -40.71 2.89 52.36
C ILE A 3 -40.35 2.59 50.93
N THR A 4 -41.20 3.06 50.03
CA THR A 4 -40.94 3.18 48.59
C THR A 4 -40.06 4.38 48.37
N LYS A 5 -38.94 4.22 47.65
CA LYS A 5 -38.13 5.31 47.12
C LYS A 5 -38.20 5.28 45.60
N ASP A 6 -38.97 6.22 45.07
CA ASP A 6 -38.94 6.64 43.69
C ASP A 6 -37.54 7.18 43.34
N ARG A 7 -36.98 6.68 42.26
CA ARG A 7 -35.85 7.33 41.56
C ARG A 7 -36.25 7.61 40.11
N SER A 8 -36.73 8.83 39.92
CA SER A 8 -36.87 9.45 38.59
C SER A 8 -35.49 9.73 38.03
N SER A 9 -35.21 9.14 36.90
CA SER A 9 -34.03 9.46 36.06
C SER A 9 -34.32 10.66 35.18
N PRO A 10 -33.42 11.66 35.05
CA PRO A 10 -33.59 12.70 34.05
C PRO A 10 -33.08 12.21 32.71
N SER A 11 -33.96 12.19 31.72
CA SER A 11 -33.65 12.04 30.32
C SER A 11 -32.89 13.28 29.81
N SER A 12 -31.59 13.18 29.60
CA SER A 12 -30.82 14.19 28.87
C SER A 12 -30.77 13.83 27.39
N THR A 13 -31.64 14.47 26.62
CA THR A 13 -31.60 14.50 25.16
C THR A 13 -30.38 15.35 24.71
N ILE A 14 -29.29 14.71 24.33
CA ILE A 14 -28.18 15.40 23.69
C ILE A 14 -28.44 15.34 22.18
N SER A 15 -28.99 16.43 21.64
CA SER A 15 -28.98 16.66 20.18
C SER A 15 -27.56 16.99 19.75
N SER A 16 -26.88 16.00 19.18
CA SER A 16 -25.61 16.21 18.49
C SER A 16 -25.90 16.75 17.08
N ASN A 17 -25.85 18.07 16.92
CA ASN A 17 -25.69 18.70 15.61
C ASN A 17 -24.25 18.50 15.14
N TYR A 18 -23.97 17.33 14.56
CA TYR A 18 -22.74 17.11 13.84
C TYR A 18 -23.00 17.49 12.37
N GLN A 19 -22.77 18.74 12.02
CA GLN A 19 -22.68 19.17 10.64
C GLN A 19 -21.28 18.87 10.14
N SER A 20 -21.18 17.87 9.27
CA SER A 20 -19.97 17.61 8.48
C SER A 20 -19.65 18.85 7.64
N PRO A 21 -18.39 19.32 7.61
CA PRO A 21 -18.02 20.38 6.69
C PRO A 21 -18.11 19.85 5.26
N VAL A 22 -19.10 20.33 4.52
CA VAL A 22 -19.19 20.16 3.07
C VAL A 22 -17.98 20.87 2.47
N ALA A 23 -17.01 20.09 2.00
CA ALA A 23 -15.89 20.58 1.24
C ALA A 23 -16.39 21.17 -0.07
N THR A 24 -16.40 22.49 -0.16
CA THR A 24 -16.58 23.23 -1.41
C THR A 24 -15.39 22.95 -2.33
N HIS A 25 -15.58 22.02 -3.25
CA HIS A 25 -14.59 21.71 -4.28
C HIS A 25 -14.39 22.90 -5.20
N SER A 26 -13.24 23.53 -5.09
CA SER A 26 -12.70 24.45 -6.09
C SER A 26 -12.53 23.70 -7.42
N THR A 27 -13.37 24.04 -8.38
CA THR A 27 -13.33 23.59 -9.78
C THR A 27 -12.13 24.21 -10.47
N LYS A 28 -10.93 23.61 -10.40
CA LYS A 28 -9.84 23.88 -11.35
C LYS A 28 -9.09 22.57 -11.64
N ASN A 29 -9.14 22.17 -12.91
CA ASN A 29 -8.47 21.03 -13.54
C ASN A 29 -8.99 19.63 -13.09
N LYS A 30 -10.14 19.21 -13.60
CA LYS A 30 -10.50 17.80 -13.70
C LYS A 30 -9.54 17.14 -14.71
N VAL A 31 -8.39 16.71 -14.27
CA VAL A 31 -7.58 15.73 -14.99
C VAL A 31 -8.47 14.51 -15.22
N ASN A 32 -8.58 14.07 -16.45
CA ASN A 32 -9.46 12.98 -16.83
C ASN A 32 -8.89 11.65 -16.29
N ILE A 33 -9.20 11.32 -15.03
CA ILE A 33 -8.72 10.15 -14.29
C ILE A 33 -9.01 8.84 -15.05
N ALA A 34 -10.04 8.82 -15.90
CA ALA A 34 -10.43 7.66 -16.71
C ALA A 34 -9.38 7.24 -17.76
N LYS A 35 -8.43 8.11 -18.14
CA LYS A 35 -7.30 7.78 -19.04
C LYS A 35 -6.01 7.42 -18.29
N MET A 36 -6.04 7.42 -16.97
CA MET A 36 -4.87 7.14 -16.16
C MET A 36 -4.76 5.64 -15.93
N HIS A 37 -3.55 5.14 -16.07
CA HIS A 37 -3.18 3.75 -15.77
C HIS A 37 -2.26 3.73 -14.54
N PRO A 38 -2.82 3.93 -13.32
CA PRO A 38 -2.02 4.01 -12.10
C PRO A 38 -1.23 2.72 -11.82
N ASP A 39 -1.74 1.59 -12.27
CA ASP A 39 -1.07 0.29 -12.28
C ASP A 39 0.24 0.33 -13.09
N LYS A 40 0.20 0.86 -14.30
CA LYS A 40 1.39 0.97 -15.16
C LYS A 40 2.41 1.95 -14.58
N THR A 41 1.95 3.07 -14.01
CA THR A 41 2.83 4.05 -13.36
C THR A 41 3.52 3.43 -12.14
N PHE A 42 2.76 2.73 -11.30
CA PHE A 42 3.31 2.03 -10.14
C PHE A 42 4.41 1.04 -10.53
N ALA A 43 4.14 0.19 -11.51
CA ALA A 43 5.13 -0.77 -11.99
C ALA A 43 6.34 -0.11 -12.66
N LYS A 44 6.14 0.97 -13.43
CA LYS A 44 7.23 1.76 -14.04
C LYS A 44 8.19 2.31 -12.99
N ILE A 45 7.66 2.90 -11.90
CA ILE A 45 8.49 3.44 -10.81
C ILE A 45 9.33 2.32 -10.19
N LEU A 46 8.74 1.18 -9.88
CA LEU A 46 9.46 0.04 -9.30
C LEU A 46 10.54 -0.51 -10.24
N LEU A 47 10.23 -0.63 -11.53
CA LEU A 47 11.20 -1.08 -12.54
C LEU A 47 12.33 -0.06 -12.74
N HIS A 48 12.03 1.23 -12.62
CA HIS A 48 13.05 2.28 -12.66
C HIS A 48 14.00 2.17 -11.45
N ILE A 49 13.47 2.04 -10.23
CA ILE A 49 14.29 1.82 -9.02
C ILE A 49 15.15 0.57 -9.18
N LEU A 50 14.59 -0.52 -9.66
CA LEU A 50 15.34 -1.74 -9.92
C LEU A 50 16.47 -1.52 -10.93
N SER A 51 16.22 -0.78 -12.00
CA SER A 51 17.21 -0.44 -13.02
C SER A 51 18.36 0.39 -12.45
N GLU A 52 18.05 1.40 -11.63
CA GLU A 52 19.07 2.22 -10.98
C GLU A 52 19.90 1.41 -9.97
N ASN A 53 19.24 0.57 -9.18
CA ASN A 53 19.94 -0.32 -8.24
C ASN A 53 20.93 -1.25 -8.98
N LYS A 54 20.56 -1.78 -10.15
CA LYS A 54 21.45 -2.65 -10.97
C LYS A 54 22.71 -1.96 -11.49
N LYS A 55 22.69 -0.64 -11.63
CA LYS A 55 23.87 0.13 -12.03
C LYS A 55 24.88 0.32 -10.89
N SER A 56 24.49 0.02 -9.66
CA SER A 56 25.37 0.15 -8.48
C SER A 56 26.53 -0.84 -8.57
N LYS A 57 27.75 -0.35 -8.34
CA LYS A 57 28.97 -1.20 -8.29
C LYS A 57 28.89 -2.30 -7.23
N ASP A 58 28.13 -2.05 -6.17
CA ASP A 58 27.95 -2.99 -5.03
C ASP A 58 26.69 -3.85 -5.16
N TYR A 59 26.04 -3.88 -6.33
CA TYR A 59 24.77 -4.57 -6.53
C TYR A 59 24.78 -6.02 -6.01
N TYR A 60 25.71 -6.81 -6.51
CA TYR A 60 25.81 -8.23 -6.10
C TYR A 60 26.21 -8.41 -4.64
N LYS A 61 27.04 -7.51 -4.10
CA LYS A 61 27.38 -7.53 -2.67
C LYS A 61 26.16 -7.26 -1.81
N LYS A 62 25.36 -6.27 -2.17
CA LYS A 62 24.10 -5.94 -1.48
C LYS A 62 23.07 -7.06 -1.57
N ILE A 63 22.92 -7.71 -2.72
CA ILE A 63 22.03 -8.88 -2.86
C ILE A 63 22.48 -10.01 -1.92
N ASN A 64 23.76 -10.33 -1.89
CA ASN A 64 24.28 -11.42 -1.08
C ASN A 64 24.24 -11.12 0.43
N SER A 65 24.29 -9.85 0.83
CA SER A 65 24.13 -9.43 2.23
C SER A 65 22.65 -9.33 2.65
N ASN A 66 21.74 -9.08 1.72
CA ASN A 66 20.29 -8.93 1.94
C ASN A 66 19.54 -10.25 1.71
N GLN A 67 20.13 -11.39 2.02
CA GLN A 67 19.38 -12.66 1.98
C GLN A 67 18.36 -12.79 3.13
N ASP A 68 17.86 -11.64 3.59
CA ASP A 68 17.10 -11.51 4.80
C ASP A 68 15.65 -11.87 4.59
N GLY A 69 15.24 -12.94 5.28
CA GLY A 69 13.86 -13.24 5.57
C GLY A 69 13.04 -13.71 4.37
N HIS A 70 11.74 -13.63 4.57
CA HIS A 70 10.71 -14.14 3.66
C HIS A 70 10.55 -13.30 2.38
N PHE A 71 11.20 -12.11 2.27
CA PHE A 71 11.10 -11.26 1.08
C PHE A 71 11.88 -11.77 -0.12
N THR A 72 12.93 -12.54 0.09
CA THR A 72 13.84 -12.94 -0.99
C THR A 72 13.52 -14.35 -1.49
N PHE A 73 13.27 -14.45 -2.79
CA PHE A 73 13.15 -15.74 -3.47
C PHE A 73 14.54 -16.36 -3.71
N LYS A 74 14.62 -17.69 -3.62
CA LYS A 74 15.84 -18.43 -4.01
C LYS A 74 16.14 -18.34 -5.50
N MET A 75 15.12 -18.14 -6.31
CA MET A 75 15.23 -17.96 -7.77
C MET A 75 14.33 -16.79 -8.20
N LYS A 76 14.74 -16.11 -9.25
CA LYS A 76 13.93 -15.04 -9.85
C LYS A 76 12.58 -15.61 -10.29
N PRO A 77 11.45 -14.96 -9.94
CA PRO A 77 10.13 -15.35 -10.40
C PRO A 77 10.01 -15.35 -11.91
N GLY A 78 9.32 -16.35 -12.47
CA GLY A 78 9.08 -16.49 -13.91
C GLY A 78 8.02 -15.53 -14.45
N ILE A 79 7.19 -14.93 -13.57
CA ILE A 79 6.17 -13.95 -13.94
C ILE A 79 6.79 -12.54 -13.98
N SER A 80 6.39 -11.72 -14.96
CA SER A 80 6.81 -10.32 -14.98
C SER A 80 6.17 -9.54 -13.85
N LEU A 81 6.81 -8.45 -13.39
CA LEU A 81 6.27 -7.60 -12.34
C LEU A 81 4.92 -6.98 -12.75
N LEU A 82 4.77 -6.59 -14.02
CA LEU A 82 3.54 -6.05 -14.59
C LEU A 82 2.40 -7.08 -14.57
N ASP A 83 2.66 -8.29 -15.03
CA ASP A 83 1.63 -9.34 -15.06
C ASP A 83 1.22 -9.75 -13.65
N TYR A 84 2.18 -9.76 -12.71
CA TYR A 84 1.89 -10.05 -11.32
C TYR A 84 1.05 -8.96 -10.68
N LEU A 85 1.39 -7.68 -10.89
CA LEU A 85 0.58 -6.55 -10.45
C LEU A 85 -0.83 -6.59 -11.07
N ALA A 86 -0.93 -6.80 -12.38
CA ALA A 86 -2.22 -6.90 -13.08
C ALA A 86 -3.09 -8.02 -12.51
N ARG A 87 -2.50 -9.16 -12.14
CA ARG A 87 -3.18 -10.24 -11.45
C ARG A 87 -3.74 -9.80 -10.11
N ILE A 88 -2.92 -9.15 -9.26
CA ILE A 88 -3.34 -8.67 -7.94
C ILE A 88 -4.53 -7.70 -8.09
N LEU A 89 -4.40 -6.68 -8.94
CA LEU A 89 -5.42 -5.65 -9.14
C LEU A 89 -6.73 -6.20 -9.73
N LYS A 90 -6.64 -7.19 -10.61
CA LYS A 90 -7.81 -7.84 -11.20
C LYS A 90 -8.71 -8.49 -10.14
N TYR A 91 -8.11 -9.11 -9.14
CA TYR A 91 -8.84 -9.90 -8.16
C TYR A 91 -9.15 -9.16 -6.86
N LEU A 92 -8.35 -8.17 -6.48
CA LEU A 92 -8.56 -7.43 -5.22
C LEU A 92 -9.32 -6.11 -5.39
N LYS A 93 -9.56 -5.65 -6.62
CA LYS A 93 -10.28 -4.39 -6.92
C LYS A 93 -9.76 -3.18 -6.11
N ILE A 94 -8.45 -3.07 -6.02
CA ILE A 94 -7.75 -2.08 -5.21
C ILE A 94 -7.91 -0.68 -5.81
N GLU A 95 -8.15 0.32 -4.96
CA GLU A 95 -8.19 1.71 -5.36
C GLU A 95 -6.78 2.26 -5.68
N TYR A 96 -6.73 3.34 -6.50
CA TYR A 96 -5.44 3.98 -6.82
C TYR A 96 -4.78 4.62 -5.59
N SER A 97 -5.58 5.07 -4.61
CA SER A 97 -5.12 5.59 -3.31
C SER A 97 -4.27 4.57 -2.56
N THR A 98 -4.71 3.33 -2.57
CA THR A 98 -3.98 2.21 -1.95
C THR A 98 -2.63 1.95 -2.64
N LEU A 99 -2.55 2.10 -3.97
CA LEU A 99 -1.26 2.00 -4.69
C LEU A 99 -0.30 3.12 -4.32
N ILE A 100 -0.79 4.35 -4.10
CA ILE A 100 0.03 5.46 -3.63
C ILE A 100 0.58 5.18 -2.22
N ILE A 101 -0.28 4.69 -1.32
CA ILE A 101 0.12 4.32 0.04
C ILE A 101 1.14 3.16 0.01
N ALA A 102 0.92 2.15 -0.82
CA ALA A 102 1.87 1.06 -1.01
C ALA A 102 3.24 1.57 -1.49
N MET A 103 3.28 2.57 -2.38
CA MET A 103 4.53 3.20 -2.80
C MET A 103 5.24 3.93 -1.67
N ILE A 104 4.50 4.61 -0.80
CA ILE A 104 5.05 5.26 0.41
C ILE A 104 5.66 4.21 1.33
N TYR A 105 5.01 3.08 1.51
CA TYR A 105 5.55 1.98 2.33
C TYR A 105 6.82 1.38 1.73
N ILE A 106 6.86 1.16 0.42
CA ILE A 106 8.07 0.69 -0.28
C ILE A 106 9.22 1.67 -0.07
N ASP A 107 8.97 2.97 -0.23
CA ASP A 107 10.00 4.00 -0.02
C ASP A 107 10.51 4.01 1.42
N ARG A 108 9.62 3.87 2.41
CA ARG A 108 9.99 3.80 3.84
C ARG A 108 10.94 2.63 4.12
N ILE A 109 10.61 1.42 3.68
CA ILE A 109 11.44 0.24 3.94
C ILE A 109 12.73 0.23 3.12
N CYS A 110 12.71 0.78 1.89
CA CYS A 110 13.89 0.86 1.03
C CYS A 110 14.92 1.88 1.52
N LYS A 111 14.49 2.96 2.16
CA LYS A 111 15.42 3.98 2.71
C LYS A 111 16.32 3.42 3.81
N GLU A 112 15.81 2.53 4.62
CA GLU A 112 16.50 2.12 5.85
C GLU A 112 17.03 0.67 5.81
N LYS A 113 16.26 -0.25 5.21
CA LYS A 113 16.48 -1.68 5.48
C LYS A 113 16.51 -2.58 4.24
N VAL A 114 15.78 -2.25 3.17
CA VAL A 114 15.60 -3.15 2.04
C VAL A 114 16.27 -2.63 0.77
N PHE A 115 17.19 -3.39 0.23
CA PHE A 115 17.75 -3.14 -1.10
C PHE A 115 16.93 -3.86 -2.16
N LEU A 116 16.09 -3.11 -2.89
CA LEU A 116 15.20 -3.66 -3.90
C LEU A 116 15.99 -4.26 -5.08
N ASN A 117 15.72 -5.53 -5.36
CA ASN A 117 16.38 -6.31 -6.40
C ASN A 117 15.40 -7.29 -7.08
N GLU A 118 15.85 -8.01 -8.10
CA GLU A 118 15.02 -8.92 -8.88
C GLU A 118 14.52 -10.16 -8.12
N PHE A 119 15.10 -10.47 -6.96
CA PHE A 119 14.71 -11.61 -6.13
C PHE A 119 13.68 -11.23 -5.05
N ASN A 120 13.53 -9.93 -4.74
CA ASN A 120 12.61 -9.50 -3.69
C ASN A 120 11.49 -8.55 -4.15
N ILE A 121 11.63 -7.88 -5.30
CA ILE A 121 10.69 -6.84 -5.78
C ILE A 121 9.22 -7.31 -5.82
N HIS A 122 8.96 -8.56 -6.20
CA HIS A 122 7.60 -9.09 -6.27
C HIS A 122 6.96 -9.22 -4.88
N ARG A 123 7.71 -9.74 -3.89
CA ARG A 123 7.21 -9.89 -2.52
C ARG A 123 7.11 -8.55 -1.82
N VAL A 124 8.07 -7.65 -2.01
CA VAL A 124 8.02 -6.29 -1.47
C VAL A 124 6.81 -5.53 -2.04
N MET A 125 6.58 -5.61 -3.35
CA MET A 125 5.41 -5.01 -3.99
C MET A 125 4.11 -5.60 -3.43
N LEU A 126 4.01 -6.92 -3.39
CA LEU A 126 2.81 -7.62 -2.91
C LEU A 126 2.46 -7.22 -1.49
N ILE A 127 3.43 -7.34 -0.55
CA ILE A 127 3.15 -7.09 0.86
C ILE A 127 2.84 -5.62 1.12
N SER A 128 3.50 -4.69 0.42
CA SER A 128 3.21 -3.27 0.56
C SER A 128 1.79 -2.93 0.09
N ILE A 129 1.33 -3.54 -1.02
CA ILE A 129 -0.05 -3.40 -1.50
C ILE A 129 -1.02 -4.04 -0.49
N TYR A 130 -0.72 -5.24 0.00
CA TYR A 130 -1.55 -5.95 0.96
C TYR A 130 -1.71 -5.14 2.26
N MET A 131 -0.62 -4.63 2.82
CA MET A 131 -0.66 -3.83 4.04
C MET A 131 -1.39 -2.49 3.85
N ALA A 132 -1.20 -1.84 2.70
CA ALA A 132 -1.94 -0.63 2.35
C ALA A 132 -3.45 -0.92 2.21
N TYR A 133 -3.80 -2.03 1.58
CA TYR A 133 -5.17 -2.48 1.39
C TYR A 133 -5.85 -2.80 2.73
N THR A 134 -5.24 -3.61 3.58
CA THR A 134 -5.84 -4.04 4.85
C THR A 134 -5.93 -2.94 5.90
N TYR A 135 -5.04 -1.94 5.83
CA TYR A 135 -5.02 -0.83 6.78
C TYR A 135 -5.95 0.33 6.39
N ASN A 136 -6.19 0.55 5.09
CA ASN A 136 -6.88 1.75 4.63
C ASN A 136 -8.27 1.50 4.00
N GLU A 137 -8.61 0.25 3.64
CA GLU A 137 -9.89 -0.05 3.02
C GLU A 137 -10.86 -0.71 4.03
N ASP A 138 -12.14 -0.31 3.99
CA ASP A 138 -13.17 -0.80 4.91
C ASP A 138 -13.64 -2.23 4.58
N CYS A 139 -13.61 -2.59 3.29
CA CYS A 139 -14.06 -3.89 2.79
C CYS A 139 -12.87 -4.72 2.30
N ILE A 140 -12.35 -5.58 3.14
CA ILE A 140 -11.20 -6.44 2.81
C ILE A 140 -11.64 -7.89 2.59
N TYR A 141 -10.94 -8.57 1.67
CA TYR A 141 -11.08 -10.01 1.49
C TYR A 141 -10.39 -10.77 2.63
N ASP A 142 -10.81 -12.01 2.86
CA ASP A 142 -10.17 -12.84 3.86
C ASP A 142 -8.72 -13.22 3.46
N ASN A 143 -7.90 -13.54 4.45
CA ASN A 143 -6.48 -13.84 4.25
C ASN A 143 -6.26 -15.10 3.37
N LYS A 144 -7.21 -16.02 3.31
CA LYS A 144 -7.14 -17.20 2.47
C LYS A 144 -7.28 -16.83 0.99
N TYR A 145 -8.22 -15.94 0.68
CA TYR A 145 -8.40 -15.42 -0.67
C TYR A 145 -7.18 -14.59 -1.12
N LEU A 146 -6.66 -13.76 -0.24
CA LEU A 146 -5.48 -12.94 -0.52
C LEU A 146 -4.24 -13.80 -0.80
N ALA A 147 -4.01 -14.83 -0.02
CA ALA A 147 -2.95 -15.81 -0.24
C ALA A 147 -3.11 -16.52 -1.59
N LEU A 148 -4.34 -16.94 -1.94
CA LEU A 148 -4.64 -17.58 -3.23
C LEU A 148 -4.34 -16.65 -4.42
N VAL A 149 -4.78 -15.39 -4.34
CA VAL A 149 -4.54 -14.39 -5.39
C VAL A 149 -3.05 -14.11 -5.55
N SER A 150 -2.31 -14.03 -4.46
CA SER A 150 -0.86 -13.79 -4.47
C SER A 150 -0.05 -14.99 -4.94
N GLY A 151 -0.63 -16.21 -4.91
CA GLY A 151 0.08 -17.45 -5.22
C GLY A 151 1.00 -17.91 -4.10
N LEU A 152 0.75 -17.46 -2.85
CA LEU A 152 1.46 -17.83 -1.65
C LEU A 152 0.61 -18.76 -0.77
N SER A 153 1.25 -19.52 0.09
CA SER A 153 0.56 -20.18 1.20
C SER A 153 0.14 -19.16 2.27
N LYS A 154 -0.85 -19.52 3.09
CA LYS A 154 -1.26 -18.67 4.21
C LYS A 154 -0.12 -18.39 5.19
N SER A 155 0.73 -19.39 5.44
CA SER A 155 1.89 -19.25 6.33
C SER A 155 2.94 -18.29 5.76
N GLU A 156 3.24 -18.38 4.46
CA GLU A 156 4.15 -17.42 3.82
C GLU A 156 3.62 -16.01 3.87
N MET A 157 2.31 -15.81 3.68
CA MET A 157 1.68 -14.50 3.75
C MET A 157 1.77 -13.90 5.15
N LEU A 158 1.51 -14.70 6.20
CA LEU A 158 1.65 -14.26 7.59
C LEU A 158 3.09 -13.90 7.93
N SER A 159 4.06 -14.72 7.51
CA SER A 159 5.49 -14.42 7.75
C SER A 159 5.94 -13.15 7.04
N LEU A 160 5.44 -12.88 5.82
CA LEU A 160 5.71 -11.64 5.11
C LEU A 160 5.08 -10.43 5.81
N GLU A 161 3.88 -10.58 6.36
CA GLU A 161 3.19 -9.54 7.11
C GLU A 161 3.97 -9.17 8.38
N GLU A 162 4.38 -10.17 9.16
CA GLU A 162 5.20 -9.99 10.38
C GLU A 162 6.52 -9.28 10.05
N ASP A 163 7.30 -9.81 9.10
CA ASP A 163 8.56 -9.20 8.67
C ASP A 163 8.37 -7.76 8.18
N PHE A 164 7.28 -7.50 7.46
CA PHE A 164 6.99 -6.15 6.95
C PHE A 164 6.68 -5.17 8.07
N LEU A 165 5.86 -5.56 9.04
CA LEU A 165 5.52 -4.73 10.20
C LEU A 165 6.77 -4.37 11.01
N ASP A 166 7.69 -5.31 11.20
CA ASP A 166 8.97 -5.08 11.86
C ASP A 166 9.86 -4.13 11.04
N LEU A 167 9.89 -4.27 9.71
CA LEU A 167 10.68 -3.40 8.84
C LEU A 167 10.20 -1.95 8.86
N ILE A 168 8.87 -1.74 8.89
CA ILE A 168 8.27 -0.39 8.88
C ILE A 168 8.10 0.19 10.29
N ASP A 169 8.54 -0.54 11.35
CA ASP A 169 8.36 -0.20 12.77
C ASP A 169 6.89 0.12 13.10
N PHE A 170 5.95 -0.65 12.54
CA PHE A 170 4.50 -0.44 12.67
C PHE A 170 4.00 0.95 12.24
N ARG A 171 4.81 1.72 11.51
CA ARG A 171 4.47 3.07 11.04
C ARG A 171 3.64 3.03 9.77
N LEU A 172 2.38 2.57 9.86
CA LEU A 172 1.45 2.46 8.74
C LEU A 172 0.71 3.78 8.43
N PHE A 173 0.51 4.61 9.43
CA PHE A 173 -0.17 5.89 9.22
C PHE A 173 0.55 6.78 8.19
N VAL A 174 -0.23 7.32 7.25
CA VAL A 174 0.23 8.27 6.23
C VAL A 174 -0.57 9.55 6.39
N SER A 175 0.12 10.68 6.65
CA SER A 175 -0.57 11.97 6.73
C SER A 175 -1.01 12.45 5.35
N GLU A 176 -2.03 13.33 5.33
CA GLU A 176 -2.55 13.90 4.09
C GLU A 176 -1.47 14.62 3.28
N GLU A 177 -0.56 15.34 3.96
CA GLU A 177 0.53 16.07 3.30
C GLU A 177 1.48 15.12 2.56
N ILE A 178 1.86 13.99 3.19
CA ILE A 178 2.71 12.97 2.55
C ILE A 178 1.98 12.32 1.40
N PHE A 179 0.73 11.96 1.60
CA PHE A 179 -0.10 11.36 0.54
C PHE A 179 -0.21 12.26 -0.68
N GLU A 180 -0.52 13.55 -0.51
CA GLU A 180 -0.65 14.51 -1.61
C GLU A 180 0.70 14.79 -2.32
N GLN A 181 1.83 14.73 -1.62
CA GLN A 181 3.16 14.81 -2.24
C GLN A 181 3.41 13.62 -3.18
N TYR A 182 3.17 12.39 -2.69
CA TYR A 182 3.35 11.19 -3.51
C TYR A 182 2.34 11.12 -4.65
N LYS A 183 1.10 11.53 -4.43
CA LYS A 183 0.08 11.62 -5.46
C LYS A 183 0.48 12.55 -6.59
N LYS A 184 1.00 13.75 -6.29
CA LYS A 184 1.53 14.68 -7.29
C LYS A 184 2.67 14.06 -8.10
N TYR A 185 3.60 13.40 -7.43
CA TYR A 185 4.71 12.70 -8.07
C TYR A 185 4.22 11.56 -8.97
N PHE A 186 3.31 10.74 -8.46
CA PHE A 186 2.72 9.60 -9.16
C PHE A 186 1.99 10.02 -10.44
N PHE A 187 1.36 11.19 -10.44
CA PHE A 187 0.61 11.70 -11.58
C PHE A 187 1.41 12.61 -12.51
N ARG A 188 2.55 13.13 -12.08
CA ARG A 188 3.41 13.98 -12.92
C ARG A 188 3.91 13.22 -14.17
N ASP A 189 4.36 12.01 -14.02
CA ASP A 189 4.80 11.15 -15.14
C ASP A 189 3.69 10.92 -16.19
N ILE A 190 2.44 11.03 -15.78
CA ILE A 190 1.30 10.87 -16.68
C ILE A 190 1.03 12.16 -17.46
N LEU A 191 1.24 13.32 -16.83
CA LEU A 191 1.05 14.64 -17.45
C LEU A 191 2.16 14.91 -18.47
N ASP A 192 3.41 14.54 -18.16
CA ASP A 192 4.56 14.77 -19.02
C ASP A 192 4.60 13.85 -20.27
N ASN A 193 3.93 12.68 -20.21
CA ASN A 193 3.85 11.74 -21.34
C ASN A 193 2.64 11.98 -22.28
N ASN A 194 1.79 12.98 -22.00
CA ASN A 194 0.66 13.36 -22.86
C ASN A 194 0.89 14.67 -23.64
N ASN A 195 2.09 15.24 -23.60
CA ASN A 195 2.57 16.31 -24.44
C ASN A 195 3.60 15.79 -25.43
#